data_096b328df5a8494fc938ed8dab2856ae
#
_entry.id   096b328df5a8494fc938ed8dab2856ae
#
_cell.length_a   1.000
_cell.length_b   1.000
_cell.length_c   1.000
_cell.angle_alpha   90.00
_cell.angle_beta   90.00
_cell.angle_gamma   90.00
#
_symmetry.space_group_name_H-M   'P 1'
#
loop_
_entity.id
_entity.type
_entity.pdbx_description
1 polymer ?
#
loop_
_entity_poly.entity_id
_entity_poly.type
_entity_poly.pdbx_seq_one_letter_code
_entity_poly.pdbx_strand_id
1 'polypeptide(L)'
;MTLKGSDSKSLEYVFKKFYEKFSAFQPDKPEPMLNILTYSNSGEWIIHIIPRKLHRPTQFFNEGYEQILLSPASVDLGGVIITPREEDFNKIKTSDVVNIFNQVCISENETTSLFNELL
;
A
#
# COMPACT_ATOMS: atom_id res chain seq x y z
N MET A 1 0.54 8.22 -2.15
CA MET A 1 0.73 9.27 -3.20
C MET A 1 -0.36 9.14 -4.24
N THR A 2 -0.80 10.28 -4.79
CA THR A 2 -1.75 10.26 -5.91
C THR A 2 -1.16 11.07 -7.07
N LEU A 3 -1.07 10.45 -8.24
CA LEU A 3 -0.80 11.13 -9.50
C LEU A 3 -2.11 11.37 -10.24
N LYS A 4 -2.21 12.50 -10.90
CA LYS A 4 -3.39 12.86 -11.68
C LYS A 4 -2.98 13.60 -12.95
N GLY A 5 -3.57 13.22 -14.09
CA GLY A 5 -3.31 13.89 -15.35
C GLY A 5 -3.89 13.15 -16.56
N SER A 6 -3.94 13.85 -17.69
CA SER A 6 -4.40 13.31 -18.98
C SER A 6 -3.24 12.89 -19.89
N ASP A 7 -2.04 13.39 -19.65
CA ASP A 7 -0.85 13.04 -20.42
C ASP A 7 -0.12 11.83 -19.82
N SER A 8 -0.20 10.69 -20.51
CA SER A 8 0.42 9.44 -20.07
C SER A 8 1.95 9.52 -19.96
N LYS A 9 2.62 10.31 -20.82
CA LYS A 9 4.09 10.45 -20.78
C LYS A 9 4.56 11.20 -19.54
N SER A 10 3.85 12.25 -19.15
CA SER A 10 4.12 12.99 -17.92
C SER A 10 3.89 12.13 -16.69
N LEU A 11 2.81 11.34 -16.66
CA LEU A 11 2.53 10.41 -15.57
C LEU A 11 3.58 9.31 -15.47
N GLU A 12 3.99 8.73 -16.59
CA GLU A 12 5.06 7.73 -16.66
C GLU A 12 6.39 8.30 -16.12
N TYR A 13 6.75 9.51 -16.51
CA TYR A 13 7.97 10.16 -16.05
C TYR A 13 7.99 10.36 -14.53
N VAL A 14 6.89 10.86 -13.96
CA VAL A 14 6.78 11.06 -12.51
C VAL A 14 6.79 9.72 -11.78
N PHE A 15 6.07 8.72 -12.32
CA PHE A 15 6.06 7.38 -11.73
C PHE A 15 7.45 6.73 -11.73
N LYS A 16 8.20 6.83 -12.83
CA LYS A 16 9.57 6.29 -12.91
C LYS A 16 10.49 6.93 -11.88
N LYS A 17 10.45 8.26 -11.73
CA LYS A 17 11.22 8.94 -10.68
C LYS A 17 10.88 8.44 -9.28
N PHE A 18 9.59 8.30 -8.99
CA PHE A 18 9.15 7.75 -7.72
C PHE A 18 9.66 6.31 -7.53
N TYR A 19 9.51 5.46 -8.54
CA TYR A 19 9.92 4.07 -8.49
C TYR A 19 11.43 3.92 -8.22
N GLU A 20 12.26 4.68 -8.91
CA GLU A 20 13.71 4.69 -8.71
C GLU A 20 14.09 5.11 -7.29
N LYS A 21 13.48 6.17 -6.77
CA LYS A 21 13.69 6.64 -5.39
C LYS A 21 13.24 5.61 -4.37
N PHE A 22 12.07 5.02 -4.58
CA PHE A 22 11.54 4.02 -3.65
C PHE A 22 12.33 2.71 -3.71
N SER A 23 12.87 2.34 -4.87
CA SER A 23 13.83 1.22 -4.99
C SER A 23 15.10 1.48 -4.17
N ALA A 24 15.63 2.69 -4.21
CA ALA A 24 16.79 3.07 -3.40
C ALA A 24 16.48 3.09 -1.89
N PHE A 25 15.25 3.36 -1.51
CA PHE A 25 14.78 3.30 -0.12
C PHE A 25 14.64 1.85 0.39
N GLN A 26 14.48 0.87 -0.50
CA GLN A 26 14.37 -0.57 -0.18
C GLN A 26 15.44 -1.39 -0.91
N PRO A 27 16.74 -1.17 -0.64
CA PRO A 27 17.84 -1.75 -1.42
C PRO A 27 17.97 -3.28 -1.25
N ASP A 28 17.35 -3.84 -0.22
CA ASP A 28 17.30 -5.28 0.09
C ASP A 28 16.17 -6.02 -0.64
N LYS A 29 15.33 -5.30 -1.37
CA LYS A 29 14.22 -5.88 -2.15
C LYS A 29 14.59 -5.99 -3.63
N PRO A 30 14.17 -7.07 -4.32
CA PRO A 30 14.37 -7.22 -5.75
C PRO A 30 13.60 -6.14 -6.56
N GLU A 31 12.50 -5.66 -6.00
CA GLU A 31 11.70 -4.54 -6.49
C GLU A 31 11.01 -3.83 -5.31
N PRO A 32 10.69 -2.54 -5.42
CA PRO A 32 10.05 -1.81 -4.33
C PRO A 32 8.64 -2.34 -4.07
N MET A 33 8.31 -2.51 -2.79
CA MET A 33 7.01 -3.03 -2.36
C MET A 33 5.95 -1.94 -2.45
N LEU A 34 5.04 -2.04 -3.40
CA LEU A 34 3.95 -1.08 -3.56
C LEU A 34 2.66 -1.73 -4.08
N ASN A 35 1.54 -1.11 -3.78
CA ASN A 35 0.27 -1.38 -4.43
C ASN A 35 -0.17 -0.16 -5.25
N ILE A 36 -0.82 -0.40 -6.37
CA ILE A 36 -1.30 0.65 -7.26
C ILE A 36 -2.78 0.44 -7.52
N LEU A 37 -3.54 1.52 -7.37
CA LEU A 37 -4.94 1.61 -7.75
C LEU A 37 -5.07 2.68 -8.83
N THR A 38 -5.64 2.32 -9.97
CA THR A 38 -5.75 3.23 -11.11
C THR A 38 -7.17 3.23 -11.64
N TYR A 39 -7.67 4.43 -11.93
CA TYR A 39 -8.93 4.61 -12.63
C TYR A 39 -8.90 5.86 -13.51
N SER A 40 -9.83 5.93 -14.45
CA SER A 40 -10.02 7.11 -15.31
C SER A 40 -11.30 7.85 -14.90
N ASN A 41 -11.24 9.17 -14.87
CA ASN A 41 -12.38 10.03 -14.64
C ASN A 41 -12.31 11.24 -15.59
N SER A 42 -13.35 11.37 -16.45
CA SER A 42 -13.48 12.50 -17.39
C SER A 42 -12.22 12.77 -18.24
N GLY A 43 -11.56 11.70 -18.70
CA GLY A 43 -10.35 11.79 -19.54
C GLY A 43 -9.05 12.02 -18.78
N GLU A 44 -9.09 12.08 -17.47
CA GLU A 44 -7.90 12.09 -16.61
C GLU A 44 -7.67 10.71 -16.00
N TRP A 45 -6.39 10.32 -15.88
CA TRP A 45 -5.96 9.17 -15.09
C TRP A 45 -5.70 9.60 -13.66
N ILE A 46 -6.16 8.78 -12.73
CA ILE A 46 -5.88 8.92 -11.30
C ILE A 46 -5.20 7.65 -10.83
N ILE A 47 -3.99 7.79 -10.30
CA ILE A 47 -3.12 6.69 -9.90
C ILE A 47 -2.79 6.88 -8.42
N HIS A 48 -3.34 6.01 -7.57
CA HIS A 48 -2.98 5.95 -6.16
C HIS A 48 -1.85 4.95 -5.98
N ILE A 49 -0.71 5.41 -5.47
CA ILE A 49 0.46 4.59 -5.17
C ILE A 49 0.57 4.50 -3.65
N ILE A 50 0.59 3.27 -3.16
CA ILE A 50 0.63 2.94 -1.73
C ILE A 50 1.94 2.19 -1.46
N PRO A 51 2.98 2.90 -0.98
CA PRO A 51 4.25 2.29 -0.63
C PRO A 51 4.10 1.37 0.58
N ARG A 52 4.78 0.23 0.55
CA ARG A 52 4.70 -0.79 1.60
C ARG A 52 6.09 -1.14 2.13
N LYS A 53 6.12 -1.74 3.32
CA LYS A 53 7.33 -2.29 3.95
C LYS A 53 7.22 -3.77 4.28
N LEU A 54 5.99 -4.30 4.44
CA LEU A 54 5.73 -5.70 4.72
C LEU A 54 4.62 -6.25 3.82
N HIS A 55 4.70 -7.54 3.48
CA HIS A 55 3.63 -8.25 2.80
C HIS A 55 2.48 -8.60 3.75
N ARG A 56 2.82 -8.95 5.00
CA ARG A 56 1.89 -9.48 6.00
C ARG A 56 2.14 -8.85 7.36
N PRO A 57 1.09 -8.57 8.13
CA PRO A 57 1.20 -8.08 9.50
C PRO A 57 1.57 -9.22 10.47
N THR A 58 1.93 -8.86 11.69
CA THR A 58 2.23 -9.85 12.75
C THR A 58 1.05 -10.77 13.05
N GLN A 59 -0.18 -10.26 12.99
CA GLN A 59 -1.40 -11.04 13.23
C GLN A 59 -1.54 -12.22 12.27
N PHE A 60 -0.97 -12.14 11.07
CA PHE A 60 -0.99 -13.26 10.12
C PHE A 60 -0.23 -14.49 10.65
N PHE A 61 0.84 -14.26 11.42
CA PHE A 61 1.73 -15.30 11.93
C PHE A 61 1.43 -15.73 13.37
N ASN A 62 0.51 -15.02 14.05
CA ASN A 62 0.09 -15.39 15.40
C ASN A 62 -0.61 -16.76 15.39
N GLU A 63 -0.85 -17.32 16.58
CA GLU A 63 -1.55 -18.58 16.76
C GLU A 63 -2.88 -18.37 17.52
N GLY A 64 -3.79 -19.33 17.37
CA GLY A 64 -5.07 -19.33 18.08
C GLY A 64 -5.92 -18.11 17.83
N TYR A 65 -6.55 -17.57 18.87
CA TYR A 65 -7.49 -16.46 18.76
C TYR A 65 -6.84 -15.15 18.28
N GLU A 66 -5.56 -14.95 18.56
CA GLU A 66 -4.81 -13.75 18.14
C GLU A 66 -4.45 -13.74 16.64
N GLN A 67 -4.62 -14.87 15.96
CA GLN A 67 -4.36 -14.94 14.53
C GLN A 67 -5.49 -14.29 13.73
N ILE A 68 -5.10 -13.44 12.78
CA ILE A 68 -5.98 -12.91 11.72
C ILE A 68 -5.29 -13.16 10.38
N LEU A 69 -5.83 -14.06 9.56
CA LEU A 69 -5.28 -14.40 8.25
C LEU A 69 -5.59 -13.32 7.21
N LEU A 70 -5.22 -12.10 7.50
CA LEU A 70 -5.34 -10.98 6.57
C LEU A 70 -3.96 -10.62 6.02
N SER A 71 -3.82 -10.69 4.70
CA SER A 71 -2.63 -10.24 3.96
C SER A 71 -3.05 -9.11 3.01
N PRO A 72 -3.07 -7.85 3.47
CA PRO A 72 -3.63 -6.76 2.69
C PRO A 72 -2.95 -6.60 1.35
N ALA A 73 -3.74 -6.40 0.31
CA ALA A 73 -3.30 -6.08 -1.05
C ALA A 73 -4.09 -4.88 -1.60
N SER A 74 -4.07 -4.68 -2.91
CA SER A 74 -4.71 -3.51 -3.53
C SER A 74 -6.20 -3.43 -3.25
N VAL A 75 -6.91 -4.58 -3.20
CA VAL A 75 -8.36 -4.62 -2.91
C VAL A 75 -8.64 -4.12 -1.49
N ASP A 76 -7.89 -4.62 -0.51
CA ASP A 76 -8.05 -4.24 0.90
C ASP A 76 -7.71 -2.76 1.12
N LEU A 77 -6.62 -2.31 0.54
CA LEU A 77 -6.19 -0.90 0.59
C LEU A 77 -7.14 0.02 -0.19
N GLY A 78 -7.90 -0.52 -1.14
CA GLY A 78 -8.98 0.15 -1.86
C GLY A 78 -10.30 0.25 -1.09
N GLY A 79 -10.39 -0.38 0.09
CA GLY A 79 -11.53 -0.25 1.01
C GLY A 79 -12.41 -1.50 1.14
N VAL A 80 -12.03 -2.63 0.55
CA VAL A 80 -12.78 -3.89 0.66
C VAL A 80 -11.90 -4.93 1.35
N ILE A 81 -12.11 -5.11 2.65
CA ILE A 81 -11.34 -6.08 3.45
C ILE A 81 -11.85 -7.50 3.21
N ILE A 82 -10.94 -8.40 2.84
CA ILE A 82 -11.24 -9.81 2.59
C ILE A 82 -10.59 -10.66 3.67
N THR A 83 -11.41 -11.30 4.50
CA THR A 83 -10.98 -12.28 5.49
C THR A 83 -11.33 -13.68 4.99
N PRO A 84 -10.34 -14.57 4.78
CA PRO A 84 -10.59 -15.89 4.20
C PRO A 84 -11.28 -16.86 5.19
N ARG A 85 -11.31 -16.55 6.48
CA ARG A 85 -11.96 -17.36 7.52
C ARG A 85 -13.13 -16.63 8.14
N GLU A 86 -14.24 -17.34 8.38
CA GLU A 86 -15.42 -16.80 9.04
C GLU A 86 -15.11 -16.30 10.47
N GLU A 87 -14.26 -17.00 11.20
CA GLU A 87 -13.83 -16.58 12.53
C GLU A 87 -13.11 -15.23 12.53
N ASP A 88 -12.28 -14.94 11.51
CA ASP A 88 -11.62 -13.66 11.36
C ASP A 88 -12.61 -12.55 11.01
N PHE A 89 -13.58 -12.87 10.13
CA PHE A 89 -14.65 -11.93 9.78
C PHE A 89 -15.47 -11.52 11.01
N ASN A 90 -15.79 -12.47 11.89
CA ASN A 90 -16.61 -12.22 13.07
C ASN A 90 -15.87 -11.47 14.20
N LYS A 91 -14.54 -11.58 14.27
CA LYS A 91 -13.75 -10.97 15.37
C LYS A 91 -13.03 -9.70 15.00
N ILE A 92 -12.73 -9.47 13.71
CA ILE A 92 -11.95 -8.30 13.27
C ILE A 92 -12.66 -6.98 13.60
N LYS A 93 -11.90 -6.02 14.12
CA LYS A 93 -12.37 -4.68 14.47
C LYS A 93 -11.66 -3.63 13.63
N THR A 94 -12.22 -2.44 13.56
CA THR A 94 -11.58 -1.30 12.89
C THR A 94 -10.17 -1.03 13.43
N SER A 95 -9.95 -1.18 14.74
CA SER A 95 -8.63 -1.03 15.35
C SER A 95 -7.61 -2.04 14.84
N ASP A 96 -8.05 -3.27 14.54
CA ASP A 96 -7.17 -4.32 13.98
C ASP A 96 -6.78 -3.95 12.55
N VAL A 97 -7.73 -3.50 11.74
CA VAL A 97 -7.48 -3.04 10.36
C VAL A 97 -6.49 -1.88 10.34
N VAL A 98 -6.69 -0.87 11.18
CA VAL A 98 -5.77 0.28 11.30
C VAL A 98 -4.38 -0.17 11.71
N ASN A 99 -4.28 -1.06 12.70
CA ASN A 99 -3.00 -1.61 13.15
C ASN A 99 -2.31 -2.41 12.04
N ILE A 100 -3.04 -3.27 11.33
CA ILE A 100 -2.54 -4.07 10.21
C ILE A 100 -2.01 -3.16 9.09
N PHE A 101 -2.75 -2.13 8.70
CA PHE A 101 -2.30 -1.20 7.66
C PHE A 101 -1.07 -0.40 8.08
N ASN A 102 -0.99 0.05 9.32
CA ASN A 102 0.19 0.73 9.88
C ASN A 102 1.44 -0.17 9.91
N GLN A 103 1.27 -1.48 10.02
CA GLN A 103 2.39 -2.42 9.95
C GLN A 103 2.87 -2.62 8.51
N VAL A 104 1.98 -2.77 7.54
CA VAL A 104 2.34 -3.16 6.17
C VAL A 104 2.69 -1.97 5.29
N CYS A 105 2.16 -0.78 5.54
CA CYS A 105 2.49 0.45 4.81
C CYS A 105 3.68 1.17 5.46
N ILE A 106 4.40 1.99 4.68
CA ILE A 106 5.39 2.90 5.24
C ILE A 106 4.69 3.97 6.09
N SER A 107 5.39 4.48 7.09
CA SER A 107 4.85 5.52 7.99
C SER A 107 4.70 6.87 7.28
N GLU A 108 3.97 7.78 7.90
CA GLU A 108 3.81 9.15 7.40
C GLU A 108 5.14 9.89 7.33
N ASN A 109 6.03 9.70 8.31
CA ASN A 109 7.36 10.30 8.33
C ASN A 109 8.24 9.77 7.20
N GLU A 110 8.24 8.46 6.97
CA GLU A 110 8.94 7.83 5.85
C GLU A 110 8.39 8.31 4.50
N THR A 111 7.07 8.44 4.40
CA THR A 111 6.39 8.98 3.22
C THR A 111 6.83 10.42 2.96
N THR A 112 6.81 11.27 3.97
CA THR A 112 7.22 12.68 3.86
C THR A 112 8.69 12.79 3.44
N SER A 113 9.58 12.00 4.03
CA SER A 113 10.99 11.98 3.65
C SER A 113 11.18 11.59 2.19
N LEU A 114 10.51 10.51 1.75
CA LEU A 114 10.56 10.04 0.36
C LEU A 114 10.08 11.11 -0.64
N PHE A 115 9.02 11.87 -0.28
CA PHE A 115 8.49 12.91 -1.16
C PHE A 115 9.34 14.17 -1.19
N ASN A 116 9.92 14.59 -0.08
CA ASN A 116 10.84 15.74 -0.05
C ASN A 116 12.05 15.53 -0.96
N GLU A 117 12.47 14.29 -1.17
CA GLU A 117 13.55 13.95 -2.09
C GLU A 117 13.09 13.88 -3.57
N LEU A 118 11.79 13.85 -3.84
CA LEU A 118 11.23 13.83 -5.20
C LEU A 118 11.05 15.24 -5.79
N LEU A 119 10.92 16.22 -4.92
CA LEU A 119 10.75 17.62 -5.30
C LEU A 119 12.10 18.34 -5.43
#